data_63f8ca1f035c0d793a9a35187f75b405
#
_entry.id   63f8ca1f035c0d793a9a35187f75b405
#
_cell.length_a   1.000
_cell.length_b   1.000
_cell.length_c   1.000
_cell.angle_alpha   90.00
_cell.angle_beta   90.00
_cell.angle_gamma   90.00
#
_symmetry.space_group_name_H-M   'P 1'
#
loop_
_entity.id
_entity.type
_entity.pdbx_description
1 polymer ?
#
loop_
_entity_poly.entity_id
_entity_poly.type
_entity_poly.pdbx_seq_one_letter_code
_entity_poly.pdbx_strand_id
1 'polypeptide(L)'
;MLSRNSTRAAQRLLRAAAQPQQRLNVARGFASVSDAPSQTVQSDLFKPTKYGGKYTVTLIPGDGIGAEVAESVKTVFRADNVPITWEQIEVSGLDDATPAGRKEEKFQEAVASLRRNKLGLKGILHTPMDRSGHQSFNVAMRQELDIYASISLIKNIPGLKTRHDNVDLCIIRENTEGEYSGLEHQSVPGVVESLKIITRAKSERIAKFAFSFALANNRKKVTCIHKANIMKLADGLFRGTFNRLAKDYPQLECNDMIVDNASMQCVAKPQQFDVMVMPNLYGGILSNIAAALVGGPGVVPGCNMGRDVAVFEPGCRHVGLDIKGKDQANPTALLLSGTMLLRHLGLDDHANRISNAVYDVIAQGKVRTRDMGGDATNKEFTRAILDSMEKAL
;
A
#
# COMPACT_ATOMS: atom_id res chain seq x y z
N MET A 1 -20.18 -13.47 60.91
CA MET A 1 -20.11 -12.14 60.21
C MET A 1 -19.01 -12.17 59.12
N LEU A 2 -19.20 -12.93 58.07
CA LEU A 2 -18.28 -12.98 56.90
C LEU A 2 -19.07 -13.45 55.69
N SER A 3 -19.89 -12.63 55.06
CA SER A 3 -20.56 -12.97 53.80
C SER A 3 -21.19 -11.78 53.02
N ARG A 4 -20.77 -10.53 53.26
CA ARG A 4 -21.30 -9.39 52.50
C ARG A 4 -20.31 -8.63 51.61
N ASN A 5 -19.02 -8.98 51.64
CA ASN A 5 -18.00 -8.25 50.85
C ASN A 5 -17.57 -8.93 49.52
N SER A 6 -17.89 -10.21 49.32
CA SER A 6 -17.56 -10.91 48.06
C SER A 6 -18.52 -10.60 46.90
N THR A 7 -19.76 -10.25 47.21
CA THR A 7 -20.79 -9.98 46.17
C THR A 7 -20.66 -8.60 45.52
N ARG A 8 -20.07 -7.63 46.22
CA ARG A 8 -19.84 -6.28 45.67
C ARG A 8 -18.62 -6.19 44.74
N ALA A 9 -17.59 -7.02 44.94
CA ALA A 9 -16.43 -7.11 44.04
C ALA A 9 -16.79 -7.77 42.72
N ALA A 10 -17.60 -8.86 42.73
CA ALA A 10 -18.09 -9.51 41.53
C ALA A 10 -19.01 -8.64 40.67
N GLN A 11 -19.86 -7.82 41.32
CA GLN A 11 -20.73 -6.87 40.63
C GLN A 11 -20.00 -5.67 40.02
N ARG A 12 -18.82 -5.28 40.54
CA ARG A 12 -17.98 -4.25 39.95
C ARG A 12 -17.21 -4.76 38.73
N LEU A 13 -16.80 -6.03 38.70
CA LEU A 13 -16.14 -6.65 37.56
C LEU A 13 -17.11 -6.91 36.39
N LEU A 14 -18.37 -7.19 36.67
CA LEU A 14 -19.43 -7.35 35.66
C LEU A 14 -19.91 -6.02 35.06
N ARG A 15 -19.74 -4.89 35.77
CA ARG A 15 -20.03 -3.54 35.23
C ARG A 15 -18.92 -2.94 34.39
N ALA A 16 -17.66 -3.40 34.53
CA ALA A 16 -16.54 -2.96 33.71
C ALA A 16 -16.50 -3.64 32.32
N ALA A 17 -17.25 -4.71 32.12
CA ALA A 17 -17.34 -5.46 30.84
C ALA A 17 -18.48 -4.99 29.91
N ALA A 18 -19.26 -4.01 30.31
CA ALA A 18 -20.37 -3.46 29.52
C ALA A 18 -20.07 -2.03 29.06
N GLN A 19 -18.99 -1.86 28.29
CA GLN A 19 -18.90 -0.67 27.43
C GLN A 19 -19.75 -0.94 26.18
N PRO A 20 -20.60 0.01 25.74
CA PRO A 20 -21.40 -0.17 24.56
C PRO A 20 -20.47 -0.30 23.37
N GLN A 21 -20.50 -1.47 22.72
CA GLN A 21 -19.99 -1.61 21.36
C GLN A 21 -20.67 -0.53 20.53
N GLN A 22 -19.91 0.45 20.07
CA GLN A 22 -20.39 1.35 19.03
C GLN A 22 -20.81 0.49 17.85
N ARG A 23 -22.11 0.41 17.66
CA ARG A 23 -22.71 -0.20 16.48
C ARG A 23 -22.25 0.62 15.29
N LEU A 24 -21.30 0.12 14.54
CA LEU A 24 -21.03 0.56 13.18
C LEU A 24 -22.34 0.36 12.39
N ASN A 25 -23.01 1.45 12.09
CA ASN A 25 -24.14 1.45 11.15
C ASN A 25 -23.58 1.10 9.77
N VAL A 26 -23.57 -0.19 9.47
CA VAL A 26 -23.36 -0.67 8.10
C VAL A 26 -24.68 -0.41 7.38
N ALA A 27 -24.77 0.73 6.70
CA ALA A 27 -25.79 0.93 5.69
C ALA A 27 -25.61 -0.17 4.64
N ARG A 28 -26.54 -1.12 4.58
CA ARG A 28 -26.69 -2.10 3.51
C ARG A 28 -27.14 -1.34 2.24
N GLY A 29 -26.19 -0.72 1.56
CA GLY A 29 -26.32 -0.24 0.19
C GLY A 29 -25.54 -1.19 -0.72
N PHE A 30 -26.10 -1.52 -1.86
CA PHE A 30 -25.62 -2.38 -2.93
C PHE A 30 -24.10 -2.56 -2.95
N ALA A 31 -23.64 -3.82 -3.13
CA ALA A 31 -22.24 -4.16 -3.34
C ALA A 31 -21.66 -3.37 -4.52
N SER A 32 -21.29 -2.14 -4.24
CA SER A 32 -20.53 -1.31 -5.17
C SER A 32 -19.11 -1.88 -5.22
N VAL A 33 -18.46 -1.79 -6.34
CA VAL A 33 -17.08 -2.19 -6.61
C VAL A 33 -16.06 -1.50 -5.67
N SER A 34 -16.53 -0.80 -4.67
CA SER A 34 -15.81 -0.02 -3.67
C SER A 34 -15.22 -0.81 -2.50
N ASP A 35 -15.01 -2.12 -2.61
CA ASP A 35 -14.33 -2.93 -1.58
C ASP A 35 -12.81 -2.71 -1.54
N ALA A 36 -12.34 -1.53 -1.87
CA ALA A 36 -11.02 -1.10 -1.38
C ALA A 36 -11.10 -1.02 0.15
N PRO A 37 -10.07 -1.46 0.90
CA PRO A 37 -10.12 -1.44 2.35
C PRO A 37 -10.47 -0.04 2.83
N SER A 38 -11.66 0.10 3.41
CA SER A 38 -12.17 1.38 3.91
C SER A 38 -11.43 1.86 5.15
N GLN A 39 -10.64 0.97 5.77
CA GLN A 39 -9.91 1.29 6.97
C GLN A 39 -8.48 0.73 6.88
N THR A 40 -7.52 1.61 6.68
CA THR A 40 -6.15 1.37 7.09
C THR A 40 -6.11 1.39 8.61
N VAL A 41 -5.32 0.51 9.24
CA VAL A 41 -5.20 0.47 10.69
C VAL A 41 -4.65 1.81 11.17
N GLN A 42 -5.52 2.64 11.75
CA GLN A 42 -5.14 3.92 12.30
C GLN A 42 -4.55 3.70 13.70
N SER A 43 -3.35 4.19 13.96
CA SER A 43 -2.87 4.36 15.32
C SER A 43 -3.53 5.61 15.92
N ASP A 44 -3.87 5.58 17.22
CA ASP A 44 -4.40 6.76 17.94
C ASP A 44 -3.44 7.95 17.92
N LEU A 45 -2.18 7.72 17.57
CA LEU A 45 -1.12 8.72 17.42
C LEU A 45 -1.18 9.46 16.07
N PHE A 46 -1.90 8.90 15.09
CA PHE A 46 -2.01 9.45 13.75
C PHE A 46 -3.21 10.37 13.64
N LYS A 47 -3.00 11.67 13.84
CA LYS A 47 -4.04 12.69 13.59
C LYS A 47 -3.47 13.76 12.68
N PRO A 48 -3.73 13.68 11.37
CA PRO A 48 -3.33 14.73 10.44
C PRO A 48 -4.07 16.02 10.78
N THR A 49 -3.34 17.12 10.76
CA THR A 49 -3.88 18.43 11.14
C THR A 49 -4.62 19.06 9.96
N LYS A 50 -5.83 19.58 10.21
CA LYS A 50 -6.54 20.44 9.28
C LYS A 50 -6.16 21.89 9.48
N TYR A 51 -5.81 22.58 8.41
CA TYR A 51 -5.58 24.03 8.40
C TYR A 51 -6.60 24.70 7.47
N GLY A 52 -7.37 25.63 7.96
CA GLY A 52 -8.42 26.28 7.15
C GLY A 52 -9.44 25.30 6.54
N GLY A 53 -9.74 24.19 7.23
CA GLY A 53 -10.65 23.16 6.74
C GLY A 53 -10.02 22.13 5.76
N LYS A 54 -8.76 22.31 5.37
CA LYS A 54 -8.04 21.45 4.44
C LYS A 54 -6.91 20.67 5.12
N TYR A 55 -6.61 19.48 4.60
CA TYR A 55 -5.41 18.71 4.98
C TYR A 55 -4.24 19.09 4.09
N THR A 56 -3.06 19.26 4.66
CA THR A 56 -1.83 19.39 3.89
C THR A 56 -1.22 18.00 3.65
N VAL A 57 -1.01 17.64 2.39
CA VAL A 57 -0.47 16.35 1.98
C VAL A 57 0.80 16.59 1.17
N THR A 58 1.88 15.89 1.53
CA THR A 58 3.11 15.90 0.76
C THR A 58 2.90 15.16 -0.56
N LEU A 59 3.18 15.82 -1.68
CA LEU A 59 3.15 15.21 -3.01
C LEU A 59 4.56 15.09 -3.56
N ILE A 60 4.97 13.87 -3.85
CA ILE A 60 6.23 13.57 -4.52
C ILE A 60 5.89 12.95 -5.88
N PRO A 61 5.93 13.69 -6.99
CA PRO A 61 5.56 13.13 -8.29
C PRO A 61 6.38 11.90 -8.68
N GLY A 62 7.68 11.90 -8.34
CA GLY A 62 8.60 10.83 -8.69
C GLY A 62 9.13 10.95 -10.12
N ASP A 63 9.74 9.85 -10.60
CA ASP A 63 10.41 9.78 -11.88
C ASP A 63 9.51 9.28 -13.01
N GLY A 64 10.00 9.37 -14.24
CA GLY A 64 9.33 8.82 -15.42
C GLY A 64 7.96 9.45 -15.66
N ILE A 65 6.92 8.62 -15.60
CA ILE A 65 5.51 9.05 -15.80
C ILE A 65 4.94 9.77 -14.57
N GLY A 66 5.68 9.86 -13.49
CA GLY A 66 5.18 10.34 -12.19
C GLY A 66 4.54 11.71 -12.25
N ALA A 67 5.15 12.69 -12.94
CA ALA A 67 4.60 14.03 -13.08
C ALA A 67 3.24 14.04 -13.81
N GLU A 68 3.11 13.25 -14.89
CA GLU A 68 1.88 13.16 -15.67
C GLU A 68 0.72 12.58 -14.84
N VAL A 69 0.97 11.47 -14.15
CA VAL A 69 -0.08 10.83 -13.35
C VAL A 69 -0.42 11.60 -12.06
N ALA A 70 0.55 12.33 -11.49
CA ALA A 70 0.30 13.21 -10.35
C ALA A 70 -0.60 14.39 -10.74
N GLU A 71 -0.41 14.96 -11.94
CA GLU A 71 -1.28 16.01 -12.48
C GLU A 71 -2.73 15.52 -12.68
N SER A 72 -2.89 14.28 -13.14
CA SER A 72 -4.22 13.65 -13.24
C SER A 72 -4.91 13.59 -11.88
N VAL A 73 -4.19 13.17 -10.83
CA VAL A 73 -4.75 13.12 -9.46
C VAL A 73 -5.13 14.51 -8.97
N LYS A 74 -4.25 15.50 -9.14
CA LYS A 74 -4.56 16.90 -8.74
C LYS A 74 -5.80 17.44 -9.46
N THR A 75 -5.93 17.12 -10.74
CA THR A 75 -7.06 17.56 -11.57
C THR A 75 -8.37 16.93 -11.10
N VAL A 76 -8.41 15.63 -10.88
CA VAL A 76 -9.60 14.91 -10.40
C VAL A 76 -9.98 15.36 -8.98
N PHE A 77 -9.01 15.51 -8.07
CA PHE A 77 -9.26 15.97 -6.70
C PHE A 77 -9.79 17.40 -6.65
N ARG A 78 -9.30 18.28 -7.55
CA ARG A 78 -9.79 19.66 -7.68
C ARG A 78 -11.23 19.68 -8.18
N ALA A 79 -11.57 18.87 -9.17
CA ALA A 79 -12.93 18.79 -9.71
C ALA A 79 -13.94 18.32 -8.67
N ASP A 80 -13.55 17.40 -7.79
CA ASP A 80 -14.40 16.90 -6.69
C ASP A 80 -14.34 17.78 -5.42
N ASN A 81 -13.68 18.93 -5.46
CA ASN A 81 -13.49 19.83 -4.31
C ASN A 81 -12.93 19.13 -3.08
N VAL A 82 -12.03 18.16 -3.26
CA VAL A 82 -11.40 17.44 -2.16
C VAL A 82 -10.66 18.43 -1.25
N PRO A 83 -10.86 18.39 0.09
CA PRO A 83 -10.27 19.35 1.02
C PRO A 83 -8.79 19.06 1.30
N ILE A 84 -7.97 19.02 0.27
CA ILE A 84 -6.51 18.79 0.32
C ILE A 84 -5.76 19.97 -0.28
N THR A 85 -4.66 20.35 0.39
CA THR A 85 -3.64 21.25 -0.15
C THR A 85 -2.36 20.42 -0.36
N TRP A 86 -1.80 20.50 -1.56
CA TRP A 86 -0.59 19.76 -1.91
C TRP A 86 0.66 20.57 -1.57
N GLU A 87 1.58 19.95 -0.82
CA GLU A 87 2.95 20.41 -0.68
C GLU A 87 3.82 19.55 -1.61
N GLN A 88 4.07 20.05 -2.82
CA GLN A 88 4.78 19.30 -3.85
C GLN A 88 6.29 19.50 -3.73
N ILE A 89 7.03 18.39 -3.67
CA ILE A 89 8.48 18.35 -3.58
C ILE A 89 9.02 17.43 -4.66
N GLU A 90 9.90 17.97 -5.49
CA GLU A 90 10.53 17.23 -6.59
C GLU A 90 11.73 16.45 -6.06
N VAL A 91 11.57 15.12 -5.99
CA VAL A 91 12.65 14.17 -5.68
C VAL A 91 12.85 13.27 -6.90
N SER A 92 14.07 13.07 -7.32
CA SER A 92 14.42 12.18 -8.42
C SER A 92 15.50 11.20 -8.00
N GLY A 93 15.31 9.94 -8.36
CA GLY A 93 16.32 8.87 -8.24
C GLY A 93 17.09 8.62 -9.54
N LEU A 94 16.82 9.40 -10.60
CA LEU A 94 17.54 9.28 -11.87
C LEU A 94 18.97 9.82 -11.75
N ASP A 95 19.87 9.18 -12.44
CA ASP A 95 21.24 9.66 -12.57
C ASP A 95 21.31 10.68 -13.72
N ASP A 96 20.89 11.90 -13.40
CA ASP A 96 20.89 13.05 -14.30
C ASP A 96 22.01 14.05 -13.92
N ALA A 97 22.10 15.16 -14.66
CA ALA A 97 23.09 16.21 -14.41
C ALA A 97 22.91 16.98 -13.08
N THR A 98 21.91 16.60 -12.25
CA THR A 98 21.66 17.24 -10.95
C THR A 98 22.74 16.85 -9.95
N PRO A 99 23.45 17.82 -9.33
CA PRO A 99 24.45 17.50 -8.34
C PRO A 99 23.93 16.65 -7.20
N ALA A 100 24.71 15.66 -6.74
CA ALA A 100 24.33 14.72 -5.69
C ALA A 100 23.86 15.43 -4.42
N GLY A 101 24.54 16.49 -3.99
CA GLY A 101 24.15 17.28 -2.83
C GLY A 101 22.75 17.90 -2.93
N ARG A 102 22.37 18.37 -4.12
CA ARG A 102 21.02 18.92 -4.36
C ARG A 102 19.94 17.84 -4.33
N LYS A 103 20.26 16.62 -4.80
CA LYS A 103 19.32 15.48 -4.70
C LYS A 103 19.07 15.12 -3.25
N GLU A 104 20.13 15.09 -2.44
CA GLU A 104 20.04 14.82 -1.01
C GLU A 104 19.26 15.91 -0.26
N GLU A 105 19.48 17.19 -0.56
CA GLU A 105 18.70 18.29 0.01
C GLU A 105 17.21 18.14 -0.26
N LYS A 106 16.82 17.83 -1.51
CA LYS A 106 15.43 17.60 -1.89
C LYS A 106 14.83 16.38 -1.24
N PHE A 107 15.61 15.31 -1.07
CA PHE A 107 15.19 14.14 -0.33
C PHE A 107 14.92 14.46 1.15
N GLN A 108 15.82 15.19 1.81
CA GLN A 108 15.66 15.61 3.21
C GLN A 108 14.48 16.58 3.38
N GLU A 109 14.25 17.48 2.42
CA GLU A 109 13.06 18.34 2.37
C GLU A 109 11.78 17.50 2.33
N ALA A 110 11.73 16.46 1.49
CA ALA A 110 10.60 15.56 1.39
C ALA A 110 10.36 14.75 2.68
N VAL A 111 11.42 14.26 3.31
CA VAL A 111 11.34 13.58 4.61
C VAL A 111 10.80 14.51 5.70
N ALA A 112 11.30 15.74 5.76
CA ALA A 112 10.83 16.75 6.70
C ALA A 112 9.35 17.11 6.50
N SER A 113 8.93 17.25 5.23
CA SER A 113 7.54 17.48 4.87
C SER A 113 6.64 16.31 5.29
N LEU A 114 7.04 15.07 5.01
CA LEU A 114 6.29 13.87 5.42
C LEU A 114 6.19 13.73 6.95
N ARG A 115 7.26 14.07 7.69
CA ARG A 115 7.23 14.10 9.17
C ARG A 115 6.25 15.13 9.70
N ARG A 116 6.15 16.29 9.05
CA ARG A 116 5.24 17.38 9.43
C ARG A 116 3.79 17.05 9.07
N ASN A 117 3.56 16.68 7.81
CA ASN A 117 2.21 16.47 7.26
C ASN A 117 1.61 15.11 7.64
N LYS A 118 2.44 14.14 8.04
CA LYS A 118 2.06 12.76 8.36
C LYS A 118 1.51 11.95 7.18
N LEU A 119 1.17 12.60 6.08
CA LEU A 119 0.54 12.04 4.90
C LEU A 119 1.32 12.42 3.64
N GLY A 120 1.49 11.45 2.76
CA GLY A 120 2.05 11.67 1.44
C GLY A 120 1.35 10.88 0.34
N LEU A 121 1.31 11.46 -0.85
CA LEU A 121 1.04 10.77 -2.10
C LEU A 121 2.31 10.80 -2.94
N LYS A 122 2.76 9.65 -3.40
CA LYS A 122 4.06 9.54 -4.08
C LYS A 122 3.95 8.69 -5.34
N GLY A 123 4.52 9.19 -6.44
CA GLY A 123 4.88 8.38 -7.59
C GLY A 123 6.11 7.51 -7.32
N ILE A 124 6.58 6.82 -8.34
CA ILE A 124 7.72 5.89 -8.20
C ILE A 124 9.04 6.63 -8.39
N LEU A 125 9.97 6.43 -7.47
CA LEU A 125 11.35 6.90 -7.61
C LEU A 125 12.20 5.81 -8.25
N HIS A 126 12.97 6.18 -9.26
CA HIS A 126 13.95 5.29 -9.89
C HIS A 126 15.02 4.86 -8.90
N THR A 127 15.49 3.64 -9.03
CA THR A 127 16.66 3.14 -8.29
C THR A 127 17.69 2.69 -9.30
N PRO A 128 18.81 3.41 -9.43
CA PRO A 128 19.90 3.03 -10.35
C PRO A 128 20.45 1.65 -10.02
N MET A 129 20.87 0.90 -11.05
CA MET A 129 21.54 -0.38 -10.89
C MET A 129 23.06 -0.24 -10.76
N ASP A 130 23.60 0.89 -11.16
CA ASP A 130 25.02 1.16 -11.10
C ASP A 130 25.49 1.43 -9.67
N ARG A 131 26.78 1.14 -9.41
CA ARG A 131 27.42 1.38 -8.10
C ARG A 131 27.69 2.89 -7.86
N SER A 132 26.75 3.74 -8.18
CA SER A 132 26.86 5.21 -8.07
C SER A 132 26.92 5.74 -6.63
N GLY A 133 27.04 4.86 -5.64
CA GLY A 133 27.29 5.25 -4.25
C GLY A 133 26.07 5.76 -3.47
N HIS A 134 24.90 5.89 -4.09
CA HIS A 134 23.71 6.36 -3.41
C HIS A 134 22.81 5.20 -3.00
N GLN A 135 22.43 5.17 -1.72
CA GLN A 135 21.33 4.32 -1.26
C GLN A 135 20.04 4.74 -1.99
N SER A 136 19.22 3.75 -2.37
CA SER A 136 17.91 4.03 -2.96
C SER A 136 17.08 4.95 -2.06
N PHE A 137 16.64 6.10 -2.58
CA PHE A 137 15.76 7.02 -1.84
C PHE A 137 14.48 6.34 -1.37
N ASN A 138 13.97 5.33 -2.09
CA ASN A 138 12.86 4.52 -1.63
C ASN A 138 13.17 3.76 -0.34
N VAL A 139 14.39 3.19 -0.22
CA VAL A 139 14.82 2.44 0.96
C VAL A 139 15.11 3.42 2.11
N ALA A 140 15.86 4.49 1.83
CA ALA A 140 16.19 5.51 2.82
C ALA A 140 14.92 6.13 3.45
N MET A 141 13.95 6.52 2.63
CA MET A 141 12.67 7.09 3.11
C MET A 141 11.93 6.14 4.06
N ARG A 142 11.92 4.84 3.78
CA ARG A 142 11.26 3.84 4.63
C ARG A 142 11.97 3.64 5.94
N GLN A 143 13.29 3.66 5.93
CA GLN A 143 14.10 3.55 7.14
C GLN A 143 13.98 4.79 8.00
N GLU A 144 14.11 5.99 7.43
CA GLU A 144 14.05 7.25 8.17
C GLU A 144 12.68 7.56 8.77
N LEU A 145 11.61 7.15 8.10
CA LEU A 145 10.23 7.38 8.53
C LEU A 145 9.61 6.16 9.23
N ASP A 146 10.38 5.09 9.47
CA ASP A 146 9.92 3.79 10.01
C ASP A 146 8.66 3.29 9.31
N ILE A 147 8.63 3.37 7.98
CA ILE A 147 7.53 2.89 7.16
C ILE A 147 7.70 1.39 6.97
N TYR A 148 7.10 0.61 7.87
CA TYR A 148 7.37 -0.82 8.02
C TYR A 148 6.45 -1.74 7.21
N ALA A 149 5.24 -1.32 6.88
CA ALA A 149 4.27 -2.14 6.16
C ALA A 149 3.98 -1.55 4.77
N SER A 150 4.21 -2.31 3.72
CA SER A 150 3.77 -2.00 2.36
C SER A 150 2.57 -2.87 2.02
N ILE A 151 1.50 -2.25 1.53
CA ILE A 151 0.22 -2.88 1.21
C ILE A 151 -0.03 -2.69 -0.28
N SER A 152 -0.29 -3.78 -0.99
CA SER A 152 -0.75 -3.75 -2.38
C SER A 152 -2.11 -4.42 -2.48
N LEU A 153 -3.08 -3.74 -3.06
CA LEU A 153 -4.44 -4.26 -3.24
C LEU A 153 -4.59 -4.82 -4.65
N ILE A 154 -4.75 -6.12 -4.73
CA ILE A 154 -4.81 -6.85 -5.99
C ILE A 154 -6.26 -7.29 -6.21
N LYS A 155 -6.96 -6.58 -7.09
CA LYS A 155 -8.36 -6.86 -7.38
C LYS A 155 -8.65 -6.71 -8.86
N ASN A 156 -9.46 -7.62 -9.42
CA ASN A 156 -9.97 -7.44 -10.76
C ASN A 156 -10.80 -6.17 -10.86
N ILE A 157 -10.56 -5.40 -11.92
CA ILE A 157 -11.40 -4.24 -12.26
C ILE A 157 -12.47 -4.70 -13.25
N PRO A 158 -13.76 -4.40 -12.99
CA PRO A 158 -14.83 -4.74 -13.92
C PRO A 158 -14.57 -4.21 -15.33
N GLY A 159 -14.83 -5.06 -16.33
CA GLY A 159 -14.63 -4.72 -17.73
C GLY A 159 -13.17 -4.84 -18.22
N LEU A 160 -12.19 -4.95 -17.34
CA LEU A 160 -10.81 -5.24 -17.75
C LEU A 160 -10.63 -6.75 -17.89
N LYS A 161 -10.33 -7.20 -19.11
CA LYS A 161 -10.15 -8.61 -19.40
C LYS A 161 -8.79 -9.10 -18.90
N THR A 162 -8.79 -10.08 -18.01
CA THR A 162 -7.60 -10.66 -17.38
C THR A 162 -7.61 -12.17 -17.45
N ARG A 163 -6.50 -12.82 -17.04
CA ARG A 163 -6.36 -14.28 -17.07
C ARG A 163 -7.32 -14.99 -16.10
N HIS A 164 -7.56 -14.38 -14.94
CA HIS A 164 -8.40 -14.92 -13.88
C HIS A 164 -9.49 -13.93 -13.52
N ASP A 165 -10.66 -14.45 -13.20
CA ASP A 165 -11.77 -13.69 -12.65
C ASP A 165 -11.82 -13.83 -11.12
N ASN A 166 -12.46 -12.87 -10.45
CA ASN A 166 -12.68 -12.88 -9.00
C ASN A 166 -11.37 -12.95 -8.18
N VAL A 167 -10.31 -12.31 -8.68
CA VAL A 167 -9.10 -12.09 -7.88
C VAL A 167 -9.36 -10.92 -6.95
N ASP A 168 -9.22 -11.15 -5.65
CA ASP A 168 -9.32 -10.13 -4.62
C ASP A 168 -8.44 -10.53 -3.43
N LEU A 169 -7.18 -10.11 -3.47
CA LEU A 169 -6.20 -10.40 -2.43
C LEU A 169 -5.39 -9.17 -2.04
N CYS A 170 -4.82 -9.19 -0.86
CA CYS A 170 -3.97 -8.13 -0.35
C CYS A 170 -2.59 -8.69 -0.02
N ILE A 171 -1.55 -8.02 -0.47
CA ILE A 171 -0.16 -8.35 -0.10
C ILE A 171 0.34 -7.33 0.91
N ILE A 172 0.74 -7.82 2.09
CA ILE A 172 1.35 -7.05 3.16
C ILE A 172 2.82 -7.49 3.26
N ARG A 173 3.71 -6.54 2.97
CA ARG A 173 5.15 -6.73 2.90
C ARG A 173 5.83 -6.03 4.06
N GLU A 174 6.68 -6.72 4.80
CA GLU A 174 7.64 -6.07 5.69
C GLU A 174 8.64 -5.27 4.83
N ASN A 175 8.96 -4.04 5.23
CA ASN A 175 9.56 -3.06 4.33
C ASN A 175 10.89 -2.49 4.82
N THR A 176 11.33 -2.85 6.05
CA THR A 176 12.45 -2.20 6.74
C THR A 176 13.65 -3.09 7.04
N GLU A 177 13.56 -4.39 6.76
CA GLU A 177 14.65 -5.35 6.98
C GLU A 177 14.74 -6.40 5.85
N GLY A 178 15.37 -7.51 6.10
CA GLY A 178 15.60 -8.57 5.13
C GLY A 178 16.81 -8.28 4.26
N GLU A 179 16.76 -8.67 3.01
CA GLU A 179 17.81 -8.48 2.00
C GLU A 179 18.01 -7.00 1.63
N TYR A 180 17.02 -6.15 1.92
CA TYR A 180 17.09 -4.70 1.69
C TYR A 180 17.85 -3.93 2.79
N SER A 181 18.52 -4.66 3.70
CA SER A 181 19.42 -4.05 4.69
C SER A 181 20.60 -3.32 4.05
N GLY A 182 20.97 -3.68 2.81
CA GLY A 182 22.13 -3.14 2.10
C GLY A 182 23.47 -3.59 2.69
N LEU A 183 23.46 -4.62 3.54
CA LEU A 183 24.67 -5.14 4.17
C LEU A 183 25.30 -6.20 3.28
N GLU A 184 26.23 -5.75 2.46
CA GLU A 184 27.01 -6.59 1.56
C GLU A 184 28.50 -6.44 1.86
N HIS A 185 29.22 -7.54 1.75
CA HIS A 185 30.65 -7.62 1.99
C HIS A 185 31.35 -8.43 0.90
N GLN A 186 32.46 -7.92 0.41
CA GLN A 186 33.35 -8.66 -0.47
C GLN A 186 34.54 -9.18 0.34
N SER A 187 34.52 -10.46 0.70
CA SER A 187 35.58 -11.09 1.52
C SER A 187 36.88 -11.24 0.75
N VAL A 188 36.82 -11.62 -0.52
CA VAL A 188 37.95 -11.67 -1.46
C VAL A 188 37.43 -11.35 -2.87
N PRO A 189 38.33 -10.98 -3.83
CA PRO A 189 37.92 -10.73 -5.21
C PRO A 189 37.10 -11.91 -5.78
N GLY A 190 35.87 -11.64 -6.24
CA GLY A 190 34.98 -12.63 -6.81
C GLY A 190 34.07 -13.35 -5.80
N VAL A 191 34.18 -13.07 -4.48
CA VAL A 191 33.29 -13.62 -3.43
C VAL A 191 32.60 -12.48 -2.71
N VAL A 192 31.27 -12.38 -2.88
CA VAL A 192 30.42 -11.37 -2.26
C VAL A 192 29.42 -12.06 -1.34
N GLU A 193 29.27 -11.52 -0.14
CA GLU A 193 28.34 -11.99 0.89
C GLU A 193 27.25 -10.94 1.11
N SER A 194 26.02 -11.35 1.27
CA SER A 194 24.87 -10.48 1.60
C SER A 194 24.16 -10.97 2.84
N LEU A 195 23.87 -10.09 3.77
CA LEU A 195 23.21 -10.42 5.02
C LEU A 195 21.71 -10.16 4.93
N LYS A 196 20.93 -11.23 5.09
CA LYS A 196 19.50 -11.15 5.36
C LYS A 196 19.26 -11.06 6.86
N ILE A 197 18.72 -9.94 7.32
CA ILE A 197 18.41 -9.71 8.74
C ILE A 197 16.91 -9.83 8.97
N ILE A 198 16.49 -10.70 9.87
CA ILE A 198 15.12 -10.83 10.34
C ILE A 198 15.12 -10.73 11.86
N THR A 199 14.33 -9.80 12.39
CA THR A 199 14.22 -9.60 13.83
C THR A 199 12.83 -9.99 14.35
N ARG A 200 12.77 -10.44 15.59
CA ARG A 200 11.51 -10.80 16.24
C ARG A 200 10.57 -9.59 16.34
N ALA A 201 11.11 -8.46 16.74
CA ALA A 201 10.31 -7.23 16.94
C ALA A 201 9.60 -6.79 15.67
N LYS A 202 10.30 -6.77 14.51
CA LYS A 202 9.71 -6.39 13.23
C LYS A 202 8.77 -7.47 12.69
N SER A 203 9.10 -8.74 12.88
CA SER A 203 8.22 -9.87 12.53
C SER A 203 6.91 -9.83 13.33
N GLU A 204 6.95 -9.50 14.63
CA GLU A 204 5.75 -9.32 15.46
C GLU A 204 4.91 -8.14 14.99
N ARG A 205 5.57 -7.01 14.70
CA ARG A 205 4.89 -5.78 14.25
C ARG A 205 4.12 -6.00 12.95
N ILE A 206 4.77 -6.60 11.94
CA ILE A 206 4.11 -6.82 10.65
C ILE A 206 3.02 -7.88 10.72
N ALA A 207 3.20 -8.93 11.51
CA ALA A 207 2.18 -9.96 11.71
C ALA A 207 0.93 -9.39 12.42
N LYS A 208 1.11 -8.62 13.50
CA LYS A 208 0.01 -7.92 14.19
C LYS A 208 -0.71 -6.96 13.25
N PHE A 209 0.05 -6.21 12.44
CA PHE A 209 -0.53 -5.34 11.43
C PHE A 209 -1.40 -6.12 10.45
N ALA A 210 -0.91 -7.26 9.92
CA ALA A 210 -1.65 -8.08 8.97
C ALA A 210 -2.95 -8.64 9.56
N PHE A 211 -2.94 -9.10 10.80
CA PHE A 211 -4.14 -9.58 11.47
C PHE A 211 -5.15 -8.45 11.73
N SER A 212 -4.69 -7.31 12.23
CA SER A 212 -5.55 -6.14 12.46
C SER A 212 -6.12 -5.60 11.16
N PHE A 213 -5.32 -5.55 10.09
CA PHE A 213 -5.78 -5.19 8.76
C PHE A 213 -6.85 -6.16 8.25
N ALA A 214 -6.63 -7.46 8.39
CA ALA A 214 -7.60 -8.47 7.97
C ALA A 214 -8.95 -8.28 8.68
N LEU A 215 -8.95 -8.09 10.00
CA LEU A 215 -10.16 -7.86 10.78
C LEU A 215 -10.88 -6.57 10.39
N ALA A 216 -10.13 -5.46 10.27
CA ALA A 216 -10.69 -4.15 9.92
C ALA A 216 -11.33 -4.14 8.52
N ASN A 217 -10.86 -4.99 7.62
CA ASN A 217 -11.34 -5.08 6.24
C ASN A 217 -12.19 -6.32 5.96
N ASN A 218 -12.74 -6.97 7.00
CA ASN A 218 -13.58 -8.16 6.90
C ASN A 218 -12.95 -9.33 6.11
N ARG A 219 -11.62 -9.39 6.07
CA ARG A 219 -10.87 -10.50 5.48
C ARG A 219 -10.95 -11.72 6.41
N LYS A 220 -10.86 -12.90 5.82
CA LYS A 220 -11.11 -14.16 6.55
C LYS A 220 -9.85 -15.00 6.74
N LYS A 221 -8.86 -14.80 5.87
CA LYS A 221 -7.67 -15.65 5.82
C LYS A 221 -6.39 -14.84 5.74
N VAL A 222 -5.39 -15.24 6.54
CA VAL A 222 -4.04 -14.67 6.48
C VAL A 222 -3.03 -15.77 6.24
N THR A 223 -2.29 -15.68 5.14
CA THR A 223 -1.25 -16.65 4.75
C THR A 223 0.13 -16.04 4.93
N CYS A 224 0.96 -16.67 5.77
CA CYS A 224 2.36 -16.29 5.96
C CYS A 224 3.23 -16.93 4.87
N ILE A 225 3.96 -16.12 4.11
CA ILE A 225 4.86 -16.59 3.05
C ILE A 225 6.31 -16.53 3.53
N HIS A 226 7.06 -17.61 3.35
CA HIS A 226 8.40 -17.79 3.87
C HIS A 226 9.22 -18.81 3.08
N LYS A 227 10.51 -18.94 3.38
CA LYS A 227 11.43 -20.01 2.90
C LYS A 227 12.09 -20.77 4.05
N ALA A 228 11.35 -21.01 5.13
CA ALA A 228 11.88 -21.59 6.39
C ALA A 228 12.41 -23.02 6.26
N ASN A 229 12.10 -23.74 5.17
CA ASN A 229 12.71 -25.05 4.89
C ASN A 229 14.21 -24.94 4.55
N ILE A 230 14.64 -23.81 4.01
CA ILE A 230 16.06 -23.51 3.71
C ILE A 230 16.62 -22.55 4.77
N MET A 231 16.00 -21.37 4.96
CA MET A 231 16.45 -20.38 5.94
C MET A 231 15.80 -20.64 7.31
N LYS A 232 16.27 -21.70 7.97
CA LYS A 232 15.66 -22.22 9.20
C LYS A 232 15.69 -21.23 10.36
N LEU A 233 16.71 -20.36 10.43
CA LEU A 233 16.83 -19.34 11.49
C LEU A 233 16.07 -18.06 11.10
N ALA A 234 16.39 -17.44 9.97
CA ALA A 234 15.79 -16.16 9.58
C ALA A 234 14.29 -16.29 9.29
N ASP A 235 13.92 -17.04 8.26
CA ASP A 235 12.51 -17.24 7.90
C ASP A 235 11.78 -18.13 8.91
N GLY A 236 12.51 -19.03 9.61
CA GLY A 236 11.97 -19.77 10.72
C GLY A 236 11.52 -18.89 11.88
N LEU A 237 12.26 -17.81 12.18
CA LEU A 237 11.86 -16.80 13.17
C LEU A 237 10.60 -16.06 12.73
N PHE A 238 10.54 -15.64 11.46
CA PHE A 238 9.36 -14.95 10.90
C PHE A 238 8.12 -15.84 10.98
N ARG A 239 8.19 -17.08 10.43
CA ARG A 239 7.12 -18.07 10.46
C ARG A 239 6.69 -18.43 11.89
N GLY A 240 7.65 -18.71 12.77
CA GLY A 240 7.36 -19.07 14.16
C GLY A 240 6.69 -17.93 14.93
N THR A 241 7.09 -16.68 14.66
CA THR A 241 6.47 -15.50 15.26
C THR A 241 5.03 -15.33 14.78
N PHE A 242 4.79 -15.46 13.46
CA PHE A 242 3.44 -15.42 12.90
C PHE A 242 2.55 -16.50 13.52
N ASN A 243 2.97 -17.77 13.53
CA ASN A 243 2.17 -18.89 14.04
C ASN A 243 1.89 -18.77 15.55
N ARG A 244 2.80 -18.17 16.31
CA ARG A 244 2.57 -17.90 17.74
C ARG A 244 1.47 -16.85 17.93
N LEU A 245 1.54 -15.73 17.20
CA LEU A 245 0.57 -14.63 17.29
C LEU A 245 -0.80 -14.99 16.70
N ALA A 246 -0.85 -15.86 15.69
CA ALA A 246 -2.10 -16.30 15.06
C ALA A 246 -3.09 -16.91 16.06
N LYS A 247 -2.57 -17.48 17.17
CA LYS A 247 -3.41 -18.06 18.25
C LYS A 247 -4.28 -17.02 18.97
N ASP A 248 -3.86 -15.75 18.93
CA ASP A 248 -4.59 -14.64 19.55
C ASP A 248 -5.73 -14.12 18.63
N TYR A 249 -5.84 -14.65 17.40
CA TYR A 249 -6.82 -14.26 16.38
C TYR A 249 -7.66 -15.44 15.87
N PRO A 250 -8.41 -16.14 16.75
CA PRO A 250 -9.14 -17.36 16.39
C PRO A 250 -10.25 -17.14 15.35
N GLN A 251 -10.65 -15.91 15.09
CA GLN A 251 -11.63 -15.53 14.06
C GLN A 251 -11.05 -15.49 12.63
N LEU A 252 -9.74 -15.63 12.48
CA LEU A 252 -9.04 -15.67 11.18
C LEU A 252 -8.53 -17.08 10.89
N GLU A 253 -8.71 -17.53 9.66
CA GLU A 253 -8.00 -18.71 9.15
C GLU A 253 -6.53 -18.31 8.90
N CYS A 254 -5.61 -18.88 9.67
CA CYS A 254 -4.19 -18.59 9.54
C CYS A 254 -3.45 -19.83 9.07
N ASN A 255 -2.67 -19.69 7.99
CA ASN A 255 -1.79 -20.74 7.48
C ASN A 255 -0.46 -20.17 7.02
N ASP A 256 0.47 -21.04 6.68
CA ASP A 256 1.76 -20.65 6.10
C ASP A 256 2.06 -21.43 4.82
N MET A 257 2.87 -20.84 3.94
CA MET A 257 3.23 -21.43 2.65
C MET A 257 4.66 -21.04 2.26
N ILE A 258 5.39 -21.99 1.68
CA ILE A 258 6.72 -21.74 1.11
C ILE A 258 6.58 -20.86 -0.13
N VAL A 259 7.46 -19.87 -0.29
CA VAL A 259 7.39 -18.84 -1.33
C VAL A 259 7.34 -19.40 -2.75
N ASP A 260 8.05 -20.48 -3.04
CA ASP A 260 8.04 -21.12 -4.36
C ASP A 260 6.64 -21.63 -4.71
N ASN A 261 6.03 -22.35 -3.76
CA ASN A 261 4.66 -22.85 -3.91
C ASN A 261 3.67 -21.69 -3.97
N ALA A 262 3.84 -20.66 -3.15
CA ALA A 262 2.99 -19.48 -3.16
C ALA A 262 3.05 -18.75 -4.52
N SER A 263 4.23 -18.64 -5.13
CA SER A 263 4.41 -18.05 -6.47
C SER A 263 3.67 -18.85 -7.54
N MET A 264 3.82 -20.18 -7.53
CA MET A 264 3.10 -21.06 -8.45
C MET A 264 1.59 -20.98 -8.24
N GLN A 265 1.13 -21.06 -7.00
CA GLN A 265 -0.29 -21.04 -6.64
C GLN A 265 -0.94 -19.67 -6.92
N CYS A 266 -0.20 -18.59 -6.77
CA CYS A 266 -0.68 -17.25 -7.11
C CYS A 266 -1.03 -17.14 -8.61
N VAL A 267 -0.23 -17.78 -9.48
CA VAL A 267 -0.49 -17.81 -10.92
C VAL A 267 -1.57 -18.83 -11.28
N ALA A 268 -1.59 -20.00 -10.62
CA ALA A 268 -2.51 -21.08 -10.96
C ALA A 268 -3.93 -20.87 -10.42
N LYS A 269 -4.05 -20.42 -9.16
CA LYS A 269 -5.33 -20.25 -8.46
C LYS A 269 -5.24 -19.09 -7.44
N PRO A 270 -5.18 -17.82 -7.89
CA PRO A 270 -5.04 -16.67 -7.01
C PRO A 270 -6.19 -16.49 -6.00
N GLN A 271 -7.40 -16.98 -6.33
CA GLN A 271 -8.62 -16.86 -5.50
C GLN A 271 -8.53 -17.56 -4.14
N GLN A 272 -7.54 -18.44 -3.93
CA GLN A 272 -7.32 -19.10 -2.64
C GLN A 272 -6.66 -18.20 -1.60
N PHE A 273 -6.07 -17.10 -2.03
CA PHE A 273 -5.43 -16.12 -1.16
C PHE A 273 -6.40 -14.97 -0.83
N ASP A 274 -6.29 -14.46 0.39
CA ASP A 274 -7.06 -13.31 0.87
C ASP A 274 -6.08 -12.22 1.36
N VAL A 275 -5.41 -12.44 2.49
CA VAL A 275 -4.29 -11.59 2.93
C VAL A 275 -3.01 -12.43 2.96
N MET A 276 -1.96 -11.93 2.34
CA MET A 276 -0.64 -12.57 2.33
C MET A 276 0.33 -11.67 3.06
N VAL A 277 1.04 -12.19 4.06
CA VAL A 277 2.08 -11.45 4.81
C VAL A 277 3.43 -12.11 4.61
N MET A 278 4.48 -11.31 4.37
CA MET A 278 5.78 -11.84 3.97
C MET A 278 6.93 -10.89 4.21
N PRO A 279 8.17 -11.41 4.27
CA PRO A 279 9.40 -10.64 4.26
C PRO A 279 9.57 -9.78 3.00
N ASN A 280 10.50 -8.86 3.08
CA ASN A 280 10.71 -7.77 2.13
C ASN A 280 10.86 -8.22 0.68
N LEU A 281 11.84 -9.05 0.37
CA LEU A 281 12.14 -9.47 -1.01
C LEU A 281 10.95 -10.22 -1.64
N TYR A 282 10.37 -11.16 -0.91
CA TYR A 282 9.23 -11.95 -1.41
C TYR A 282 8.02 -11.07 -1.71
N GLY A 283 7.77 -10.06 -0.87
CA GLY A 283 6.70 -9.09 -1.10
C GLY A 283 6.89 -8.30 -2.39
N GLY A 284 8.14 -7.91 -2.70
CA GLY A 284 8.46 -7.26 -3.97
C GLY A 284 8.17 -8.15 -5.18
N ILE A 285 8.49 -9.44 -5.11
CA ILE A 285 8.30 -10.40 -6.20
C ILE A 285 6.81 -10.73 -6.37
N LEU A 286 6.15 -11.13 -5.29
CA LEU A 286 4.75 -11.57 -5.33
C LEU A 286 3.78 -10.44 -5.68
N SER A 287 4.04 -9.20 -5.26
CA SER A 287 3.20 -8.06 -5.65
C SER A 287 3.21 -7.82 -7.17
N ASN A 288 4.37 -7.99 -7.82
CA ASN A 288 4.48 -7.86 -9.28
C ASN A 288 3.82 -9.03 -10.02
N ILE A 289 3.98 -10.27 -9.52
CA ILE A 289 3.26 -11.43 -10.07
C ILE A 289 1.74 -11.20 -9.96
N ALA A 290 1.27 -10.82 -8.79
CA ALA A 290 -0.15 -10.61 -8.54
C ALA A 290 -0.72 -9.43 -9.36
N ALA A 291 0.05 -8.36 -9.56
CA ALA A 291 -0.37 -7.25 -10.42
C ALA A 291 -0.60 -7.70 -11.87
N ALA A 292 0.27 -8.55 -12.40
CA ALA A 292 0.10 -9.09 -13.75
C ALA A 292 -1.20 -9.89 -13.93
N LEU A 293 -1.75 -10.46 -12.84
CA LEU A 293 -3.00 -11.22 -12.88
C LEU A 293 -4.25 -10.34 -13.02
N VAL A 294 -4.15 -9.07 -12.67
CA VAL A 294 -5.30 -8.14 -12.63
C VAL A 294 -5.21 -6.99 -13.64
N GLY A 295 -4.22 -7.00 -14.52
CA GLY A 295 -4.10 -6.02 -15.60
C GLY A 295 -2.78 -5.22 -15.59
N GLY A 296 -1.88 -5.50 -14.66
CA GLY A 296 -0.55 -4.90 -14.62
C GLY A 296 -0.38 -3.80 -13.55
N PRO A 297 0.82 -3.21 -13.47
CA PRO A 297 1.20 -2.25 -12.45
C PRO A 297 0.41 -0.93 -12.53
N GLY A 298 -0.11 -0.58 -13.70
CA GLY A 298 -0.86 0.65 -13.94
C GLY A 298 -2.23 0.70 -13.26
N VAL A 299 -2.73 -0.43 -12.74
CA VAL A 299 -4.07 -0.53 -12.13
C VAL A 299 -4.06 -0.94 -10.66
N VAL A 300 -2.90 -1.23 -10.10
CA VAL A 300 -2.77 -1.72 -8.72
C VAL A 300 -2.42 -0.58 -7.76
N PRO A 301 -3.32 -0.19 -6.86
CA PRO A 301 -3.02 0.78 -5.82
C PRO A 301 -2.27 0.17 -4.65
N GLY A 302 -1.62 1.03 -3.89
CA GLY A 302 -0.94 0.64 -2.67
C GLY A 302 -0.74 1.77 -1.68
N CYS A 303 -0.26 1.40 -0.52
CA CYS A 303 0.18 2.34 0.49
C CYS A 303 1.28 1.74 1.35
N ASN A 304 2.03 2.60 1.99
CA ASN A 304 3.06 2.24 2.93
C ASN A 304 2.74 2.88 4.27
N MET A 305 2.63 2.05 5.30
CA MET A 305 2.28 2.46 6.64
C MET A 305 3.50 2.44 7.55
N GLY A 306 3.75 3.58 8.16
CA GLY A 306 4.68 3.74 9.25
C GLY A 306 3.95 3.87 10.59
N ARG A 307 4.72 4.14 11.62
CA ARG A 307 4.16 4.44 12.94
C ARG A 307 3.41 5.78 12.94
N ASP A 308 4.02 6.81 12.36
CA ASP A 308 3.56 8.19 12.43
C ASP A 308 3.29 8.81 11.04
N VAL A 309 3.61 8.09 9.97
CA VAL A 309 3.51 8.57 8.59
C VAL A 309 2.88 7.50 7.71
N ALA A 310 1.97 7.89 6.83
CA ALA A 310 1.41 7.05 5.78
C ALA A 310 1.73 7.66 4.41
N VAL A 311 2.26 6.85 3.50
CA VAL A 311 2.59 7.24 2.13
C VAL A 311 1.82 6.36 1.15
N PHE A 312 0.99 6.97 0.34
CA PHE A 312 0.20 6.30 -0.69
C PHE A 312 0.95 6.35 -2.01
N GLU A 313 1.13 5.20 -2.65
CA GLU A 313 1.84 5.07 -3.92
C GLU A 313 1.29 3.87 -4.71
N PRO A 314 1.53 3.76 -6.03
CA PRO A 314 1.16 2.54 -6.76
C PRO A 314 1.73 1.28 -6.10
N GLY A 315 0.95 0.21 -6.08
CA GLY A 315 1.31 -1.04 -5.41
C GLY A 315 2.49 -1.78 -6.04
N CYS A 316 2.84 -1.43 -7.28
CA CYS A 316 3.99 -1.96 -8.01
C CYS A 316 4.89 -0.83 -8.50
N ARG A 317 6.19 -1.14 -8.69
CA ARG A 317 7.22 -0.12 -8.92
C ARG A 317 7.72 -0.16 -10.35
N HIS A 318 7.00 0.53 -11.23
CA HIS A 318 7.39 0.74 -12.62
C HIS A 318 7.41 2.23 -12.93
N VAL A 319 8.58 2.74 -13.32
CA VAL A 319 8.82 4.16 -13.53
C VAL A 319 8.30 4.63 -14.89
N GLY A 320 8.24 3.73 -15.88
CA GLY A 320 7.76 4.03 -17.23
C GLY A 320 8.61 5.07 -17.97
N LEU A 321 9.93 4.96 -17.89
CA LEU A 321 10.85 5.91 -18.54
C LEU A 321 10.69 5.96 -20.06
N ASP A 322 10.34 4.84 -20.66
CA ASP A 322 10.14 4.66 -22.10
C ASP A 322 8.95 5.46 -22.65
N ILE A 323 7.94 5.74 -21.80
CA ILE A 323 6.74 6.51 -22.16
C ILE A 323 6.66 7.88 -21.49
N LYS A 324 7.71 8.32 -20.77
CA LYS A 324 7.79 9.64 -20.13
C LYS A 324 7.56 10.76 -21.16
N GLY A 325 6.66 11.68 -20.85
CA GLY A 325 6.35 12.85 -21.69
C GLY A 325 5.53 12.55 -22.96
N LYS A 326 5.07 11.29 -23.13
CA LYS A 326 4.29 10.89 -24.31
C LYS A 326 2.77 10.92 -24.10
N ASP A 327 2.31 11.33 -22.94
CA ASP A 327 0.88 11.37 -22.57
C ASP A 327 0.18 10.00 -22.69
N GLN A 328 0.92 8.91 -22.42
CA GLN A 328 0.44 7.53 -22.56
C GLN A 328 0.26 6.81 -21.22
N ALA A 329 0.65 7.46 -20.12
CA ALA A 329 0.64 6.87 -18.80
C ALA A 329 -0.78 6.62 -18.29
N ASN A 330 -0.99 5.46 -17.67
CA ASN A 330 -2.24 5.14 -16.98
C ASN A 330 -2.26 5.75 -15.57
N PRO A 331 -3.15 6.68 -15.22
CA PRO A 331 -3.19 7.28 -13.89
C PRO A 331 -3.95 6.45 -12.86
N THR A 332 -4.57 5.31 -13.24
CA THR A 332 -5.48 4.53 -12.39
C THR A 332 -4.85 4.14 -11.07
N ALA A 333 -3.63 3.57 -11.08
CA ALA A 333 -3.00 3.09 -9.84
C ALA A 333 -2.77 4.23 -8.84
N LEU A 334 -2.31 5.41 -9.30
CA LEU A 334 -2.09 6.56 -8.41
C LEU A 334 -3.40 7.22 -7.98
N LEU A 335 -4.41 7.29 -8.85
CA LEU A 335 -5.76 7.76 -8.50
C LEU A 335 -6.38 6.88 -7.41
N LEU A 336 -6.35 5.56 -7.58
CA LEU A 336 -6.86 4.63 -6.57
C LEU A 336 -6.04 4.67 -5.28
N SER A 337 -4.71 4.87 -5.34
CA SER A 337 -3.90 5.13 -4.15
C SER A 337 -4.32 6.44 -3.47
N GLY A 338 -4.66 7.45 -4.25
CA GLY A 338 -5.26 8.70 -3.75
C GLY A 338 -6.61 8.45 -3.06
N THR A 339 -7.46 7.58 -3.59
CA THR A 339 -8.72 7.24 -2.89
C THR A 339 -8.47 6.46 -1.59
N MET A 340 -7.42 5.64 -1.51
CA MET A 340 -7.00 5.03 -0.23
C MET A 340 -6.57 6.10 0.79
N LEU A 341 -5.86 7.16 0.35
CA LEU A 341 -5.51 8.31 1.19
C LEU A 341 -6.78 9.02 1.69
N LEU A 342 -7.77 9.22 0.83
CA LEU A 342 -9.04 9.84 1.22
C LEU A 342 -9.79 9.00 2.27
N ARG A 343 -9.86 7.68 2.09
CA ARG A 343 -10.45 6.76 3.09
C ARG A 343 -9.68 6.80 4.41
N HIS A 344 -8.38 6.88 4.35
CA HIS A 344 -7.54 7.03 5.56
C HIS A 344 -7.84 8.32 6.32
N LEU A 345 -8.25 9.38 5.63
CA LEU A 345 -8.70 10.63 6.22
C LEU A 345 -10.19 10.65 6.65
N GLY A 346 -10.93 9.58 6.40
CA GLY A 346 -12.38 9.52 6.62
C GLY A 346 -13.19 10.34 5.61
N LEU A 347 -12.60 10.61 4.43
CA LEU A 347 -13.25 11.31 3.32
C LEU A 347 -13.86 10.30 2.34
N ASP A 348 -14.70 9.39 2.85
CA ASP A 348 -15.23 8.24 2.12
C ASP A 348 -16.09 8.64 0.93
N ASP A 349 -16.88 9.70 1.03
CA ASP A 349 -17.73 10.19 -0.07
C ASP A 349 -16.90 10.59 -1.29
N HIS A 350 -15.83 11.37 -1.07
CA HIS A 350 -14.89 11.74 -2.13
C HIS A 350 -14.20 10.50 -2.72
N ALA A 351 -13.73 9.60 -1.85
CA ALA A 351 -13.08 8.37 -2.28
C ALA A 351 -14.00 7.50 -3.14
N ASN A 352 -15.28 7.37 -2.75
CA ASN A 352 -16.27 6.58 -3.47
C ASN A 352 -16.59 7.19 -4.83
N ARG A 353 -16.87 8.50 -4.91
CA ARG A 353 -17.14 9.18 -6.19
C ARG A 353 -16.00 8.99 -7.18
N ILE A 354 -14.76 9.24 -6.74
CA ILE A 354 -13.59 9.11 -7.61
C ILE A 354 -13.35 7.65 -8.02
N SER A 355 -13.37 6.71 -7.08
CA SER A 355 -13.13 5.29 -7.41
C SER A 355 -14.20 4.72 -8.33
N ASN A 356 -15.46 5.05 -8.09
CA ASN A 356 -16.57 4.60 -8.95
C ASN A 356 -16.42 5.14 -10.37
N ALA A 357 -16.11 6.44 -10.53
CA ALA A 357 -15.89 7.02 -11.85
C ALA A 357 -14.72 6.36 -12.62
N VAL A 358 -13.62 6.05 -11.91
CA VAL A 358 -12.49 5.30 -12.51
C VAL A 358 -12.95 3.92 -12.98
N TYR A 359 -13.68 3.18 -12.15
CA TYR A 359 -14.16 1.85 -12.49
C TYR A 359 -15.20 1.87 -13.63
N ASP A 360 -16.08 2.85 -13.64
CA ASP A 360 -17.10 3.02 -14.68
C ASP A 360 -16.47 3.29 -16.06
N VAL A 361 -15.46 4.15 -16.12
CA VAL A 361 -14.74 4.44 -17.37
C VAL A 361 -14.06 3.18 -17.90
N ILE A 362 -13.39 2.41 -17.02
CA ILE A 362 -12.74 1.16 -17.40
C ILE A 362 -13.77 0.12 -17.84
N ALA A 363 -14.89 -0.01 -17.10
CA ALA A 363 -15.96 -0.97 -17.40
C ALA A 363 -16.65 -0.68 -18.73
N GLN A 364 -16.90 0.60 -19.06
CA GLN A 364 -17.47 1.00 -20.33
C GLN A 364 -16.57 0.63 -21.54
N GLY A 365 -15.26 0.59 -21.33
CA GLY A 365 -14.29 0.14 -22.33
C GLY A 365 -14.07 1.08 -23.53
N LYS A 366 -14.69 2.25 -23.52
CA LYS A 366 -14.60 3.22 -24.62
C LYS A 366 -13.29 4.01 -24.62
N VAL A 367 -12.81 4.34 -23.43
CA VAL A 367 -11.57 5.10 -23.23
C VAL A 367 -10.68 4.30 -22.31
N ARG A 368 -9.61 3.73 -22.85
CA ARG A 368 -8.62 2.92 -22.12
C ARG A 368 -7.22 3.29 -22.60
N THR A 369 -6.28 3.30 -21.69
CA THR A 369 -4.87 3.47 -22.00
C THR A 369 -4.28 2.21 -22.63
N ARG A 370 -3.10 2.32 -23.19
CA ARG A 370 -2.46 1.25 -23.98
C ARG A 370 -2.23 -0.04 -23.17
N ASP A 371 -1.86 0.07 -21.91
CA ASP A 371 -1.66 -1.06 -20.99
C ASP A 371 -2.97 -1.82 -20.68
N MET A 372 -4.12 -1.17 -20.85
CA MET A 372 -5.45 -1.78 -20.75
C MET A 372 -6.04 -2.21 -22.09
N GLY A 373 -5.23 -2.20 -23.16
CA GLY A 373 -5.65 -2.62 -24.51
C GLY A 373 -6.41 -1.56 -25.30
N GLY A 374 -6.30 -0.28 -24.95
CA GLY A 374 -6.81 0.85 -25.71
C GLY A 374 -5.70 1.67 -26.36
N ASP A 375 -6.01 2.88 -26.73
CA ASP A 375 -5.11 3.86 -27.37
C ASP A 375 -5.25 5.27 -26.79
N ALA A 376 -6.10 5.44 -25.77
CA ALA A 376 -6.34 6.71 -25.14
C ALA A 376 -5.08 7.25 -24.42
N THR A 377 -4.91 8.56 -24.52
CA THR A 377 -3.88 9.29 -23.79
C THR A 377 -4.25 9.41 -22.31
N ASN A 378 -3.29 9.78 -21.48
CA ASN A 378 -3.50 10.07 -20.06
C ASN A 378 -4.57 11.18 -19.89
N LYS A 379 -4.50 12.23 -20.70
CA LYS A 379 -5.44 13.36 -20.63
C LYS A 379 -6.85 12.95 -21.03
N GLU A 380 -7.01 12.17 -22.10
CA GLU A 380 -8.32 11.67 -22.54
C GLU A 380 -8.94 10.76 -21.48
N PHE A 381 -8.14 9.86 -20.88
CA PHE A 381 -8.62 8.99 -19.82
C PHE A 381 -9.01 9.80 -18.56
N THR A 382 -8.19 10.79 -18.17
CA THR A 382 -8.51 11.70 -17.06
C THR A 382 -9.79 12.49 -17.34
N ARG A 383 -9.98 12.98 -18.58
CA ARG A 383 -11.20 13.68 -18.97
C ARG A 383 -12.43 12.80 -18.89
N ALA A 384 -12.33 11.56 -19.35
CA ALA A 384 -13.44 10.60 -19.25
C ALA A 384 -13.86 10.32 -17.79
N ILE A 385 -12.90 10.31 -16.85
CA ILE A 385 -13.19 10.20 -15.41
C ILE A 385 -13.98 11.44 -14.94
N LEU A 386 -13.56 12.64 -15.31
CA LEU A 386 -14.28 13.86 -14.94
C LEU A 386 -15.72 13.85 -15.49
N ASP A 387 -15.88 13.49 -16.76
CA ASP A 387 -17.21 13.39 -17.40
C ASP A 387 -18.10 12.33 -16.73
N SER A 388 -17.50 11.24 -16.20
CA SER A 388 -18.23 10.22 -15.43
C SER A 388 -18.66 10.75 -14.06
N MET A 389 -17.80 11.52 -13.38
CA MET A 389 -18.14 12.14 -12.10
C MET A 389 -19.25 13.17 -12.22
N GLU A 390 -19.24 14.00 -13.27
CA GLU A 390 -20.29 15.00 -13.52
C GLU A 390 -21.67 14.36 -13.75
N LYS A 391 -21.72 13.19 -14.37
CA LYS A 391 -22.99 12.46 -14.62
C LYS A 391 -23.55 11.78 -13.36
N ALA A 392 -22.74 11.58 -12.35
CA ALA A 392 -23.13 10.93 -11.09
C ALA A 392 -23.61 11.93 -10.02
N LEU A 393 -23.48 13.24 -10.27
CA LEU A 393 -24.00 14.34 -9.46
C LEU A 393 -25.43 14.66 -9.89
#